data_2b948571c307c620bfbbe912d4dd7a24
#
_entry.id   2b948571c307c620bfbbe912d4dd7a24
#
_cell.length_a   1.000
_cell.length_b   1.000
_cell.length_c   1.000
_cell.angle_alpha   90.00
_cell.angle_beta   90.00
_cell.angle_gamma   90.00
#
_symmetry.space_group_name_H-M   'P 1'
#
loop_
_entity.id
_entity.type
_entity.pdbx_description
1 polymer ?
#
loop_
_entity_poly.entity_id
_entity_poly.type
_entity_poly.pdbx_seq_one_letter_code
_entity_poly.pdbx_strand_id
1 'polypeptide(L)'
;MRPKLLILDGSAMISTAYYAVLPNEVKFAKTEEEKEKYFHKILHAPDGTYTNAIYGMVRQMNGLIDGWRPDYLAVAFDKTRNTFRRGMFAQYKAQREATPLPLKQQFVTMQNLLQDVGIPVLLSDTYEADDLAGTLANIHKNDMTVRIVTKDKDYLQLVDDACDVRVWFLPTPKDLEEKGPMFDLYRGKDFTTEICPWLKNYLEYTEAAVIADKGVTPAQIPDLKGIEGDNSDHYPGVRNVSSAATPLLKEYGSVEGIYAAIDACEGDAKEEKALFAFWKDSLGIKRSPLNALKAGRADAALCKDLATIRLYCFSEDLLTGKEYRTCKIAEFNKKLLRLGIQSAFLPEF
;
A
#
# COMPACT_ATOMS: atom_id res chain seq x y z
N MET A 1 -3.17 -10.99 -25.79
CA MET A 1 -2.49 -10.39 -24.61
C MET A 1 -3.60 -9.84 -23.71
N ARG A 2 -3.58 -10.10 -22.41
CA ARG A 2 -4.59 -9.51 -21.49
C ARG A 2 -4.43 -7.99 -21.46
N PRO A 3 -5.53 -7.21 -21.36
CA PRO A 3 -5.46 -5.78 -21.12
C PRO A 3 -4.69 -5.49 -19.83
N LYS A 4 -4.03 -4.35 -19.76
CA LYS A 4 -3.19 -3.93 -18.63
C LYS A 4 -3.93 -2.91 -17.78
N LEU A 5 -4.12 -3.21 -16.49
CA LEU A 5 -4.72 -2.31 -15.51
C LEU A 5 -3.65 -1.80 -14.53
N LEU A 6 -3.43 -0.50 -14.52
CA LEU A 6 -2.58 0.19 -13.55
C LEU A 6 -3.46 0.83 -12.46
N ILE A 7 -3.28 0.40 -11.22
CA ILE A 7 -3.96 0.98 -10.06
C ILE A 7 -2.92 1.75 -9.25
N LEU A 8 -3.17 3.01 -9.00
CA LEU A 8 -2.28 3.86 -8.22
C LEU A 8 -2.89 4.12 -6.84
N ASP A 9 -2.13 3.88 -5.80
CA ASP A 9 -2.39 4.42 -4.46
C ASP A 9 -2.06 5.92 -4.47
N GLY A 10 -3.07 6.71 -4.81
CA GLY A 10 -2.95 8.15 -4.95
C GLY A 10 -2.59 8.84 -3.64
N SER A 11 -3.09 8.31 -2.52
CA SER A 11 -2.78 8.85 -1.18
C SER A 11 -1.30 8.71 -0.85
N ALA A 12 -0.72 7.53 -1.07
CA ALA A 12 0.71 7.30 -0.84
C ALA A 12 1.59 8.08 -1.82
N MET A 13 1.22 8.11 -3.11
CA MET A 13 2.00 8.78 -4.15
C MET A 13 2.07 10.29 -3.94
N ILE A 14 0.93 10.96 -3.75
CA ILE A 14 0.87 12.42 -3.59
C ILE A 14 1.54 12.87 -2.29
N SER A 15 1.36 12.10 -1.21
CA SER A 15 2.03 12.37 0.08
C SER A 15 3.54 12.22 -0.05
N THR A 16 4.02 11.14 -0.68
CA THR A 16 5.45 10.93 -0.92
C THR A 16 6.03 12.06 -1.78
N ALA A 17 5.34 12.45 -2.84
CA ALA A 17 5.75 13.55 -3.71
C ALA A 17 5.83 14.90 -2.96
N TYR A 18 4.85 15.17 -2.09
CA TYR A 18 4.84 16.38 -1.26
C TYR A 18 6.13 16.52 -0.43
N TYR A 19 6.42 15.48 0.37
CA TYR A 19 7.59 15.52 1.26
C TYR A 19 8.93 15.44 0.52
N ALA A 20 8.97 14.84 -0.66
CA ALA A 20 10.19 14.75 -1.47
C ALA A 20 10.66 16.10 -2.01
N VAL A 21 9.71 17.00 -2.33
CA VAL A 21 9.99 18.31 -2.96
C VAL A 21 9.67 19.48 -2.02
N LEU A 22 9.53 19.21 -0.73
CA LEU A 22 9.23 20.23 0.26
C LEU A 22 10.48 21.09 0.55
N PRO A 23 10.35 22.44 0.61
CA PRO A 23 11.45 23.32 1.01
C PRO A 23 12.01 22.94 2.39
N ASN A 24 13.33 23.06 2.55
CA ASN A 24 14.00 22.68 3.79
C ASN A 24 13.47 23.45 5.01
N GLU A 25 13.10 24.72 4.83
CA GLU A 25 12.55 25.55 5.90
C GLU A 25 11.22 25.01 6.43
N VAL A 26 10.37 24.46 5.55
CA VAL A 26 9.11 23.80 5.95
C VAL A 26 9.40 22.45 6.55
N LYS A 27 10.34 21.69 5.94
CA LYS A 27 10.68 20.32 6.35
C LYS A 27 11.29 20.24 7.75
N PHE A 28 12.11 21.21 8.14
CA PHE A 28 12.85 21.22 9.41
C PHE A 28 12.22 22.12 10.47
N ALA A 29 11.13 22.84 10.16
CA ALA A 29 10.38 23.60 11.16
C ALA A 29 9.80 22.67 12.22
N LYS A 30 9.86 23.12 13.49
CA LYS A 30 9.50 22.27 14.64
C LYS A 30 8.01 22.33 15.00
N THR A 31 7.33 23.42 14.65
CA THR A 31 5.91 23.62 14.96
C THR A 31 5.12 23.93 13.68
N GLU A 32 3.81 23.74 13.72
CA GLU A 32 2.95 24.07 12.57
C GLU A 32 3.00 25.58 12.27
N GLU A 33 3.04 26.44 13.29
CA GLU A 33 3.14 27.88 13.12
C GLU A 33 4.47 28.29 12.45
N GLU A 34 5.55 27.56 12.72
CA GLU A 34 6.82 27.75 12.02
C GLU A 34 6.74 27.31 10.57
N LYS A 35 6.10 26.17 10.27
CA LYS A 35 5.89 25.66 8.91
C LYS A 35 5.09 26.64 8.07
N GLU A 36 4.01 27.18 8.64
CA GLU A 36 3.12 28.14 7.95
C GLU A 36 3.84 29.40 7.47
N LYS A 37 4.81 29.90 8.23
CA LYS A 37 5.63 31.05 7.82
C LYS A 37 6.38 30.83 6.50
N TYR A 38 6.66 29.58 6.15
CA TYR A 38 7.41 29.20 4.97
C TYR A 38 6.56 28.58 3.86
N PHE A 39 5.24 28.48 4.01
CA PHE A 39 4.37 27.91 2.97
C PHE A 39 4.45 28.66 1.64
N HIS A 40 4.76 29.97 1.66
CA HIS A 40 5.00 30.75 0.46
C HIS A 40 6.21 30.28 -0.38
N LYS A 41 7.10 29.45 0.19
CA LYS A 41 8.24 28.82 -0.52
C LYS A 41 7.87 27.51 -1.20
N ILE A 42 6.72 26.92 -0.85
CA ILE A 42 6.23 25.71 -1.52
C ILE A 42 5.87 26.09 -2.95
N LEU A 43 6.24 25.22 -3.91
CA LEU A 43 5.92 25.43 -5.31
C LEU A 43 4.42 25.64 -5.49
N HIS A 44 4.03 26.70 -6.15
CA HIS A 44 2.64 27.07 -6.39
C HIS A 44 2.45 27.75 -7.76
N ALA A 45 1.23 27.68 -8.27
CA ALA A 45 0.81 28.35 -9.47
C ALA A 45 0.67 29.88 -9.23
N PRO A 46 0.54 30.71 -10.31
CA PRO A 46 0.35 32.15 -10.19
C PRO A 46 -0.88 32.59 -9.37
N ASP A 47 -1.91 31.74 -9.32
CA ASP A 47 -3.15 31.92 -8.54
C ASP A 47 -3.01 31.50 -7.06
N GLY A 48 -1.84 31.02 -6.65
CA GLY A 48 -1.57 30.56 -5.30
C GLY A 48 -1.87 29.08 -5.04
N THR A 49 -2.33 28.32 -6.03
CA THR A 49 -2.57 26.86 -5.91
C THR A 49 -1.24 26.14 -5.72
N TYR A 50 -1.08 25.39 -4.61
CA TYR A 50 0.11 24.59 -4.37
C TYR A 50 0.25 23.46 -5.38
N THR A 51 1.48 23.22 -5.88
CA THR A 51 1.71 22.30 -7.01
C THR A 51 2.87 21.32 -6.83
N ASN A 52 3.66 21.41 -5.75
CA ASN A 52 4.82 20.55 -5.55
C ASN A 52 4.48 19.05 -5.50
N ALA A 53 3.40 18.67 -4.82
CA ALA A 53 2.95 17.28 -4.75
C ALA A 53 2.35 16.80 -6.07
N ILE A 54 1.55 17.66 -6.73
CA ILE A 54 0.97 17.39 -8.05
C ILE A 54 2.09 17.15 -9.07
N TYR A 55 3.09 18.03 -9.11
CA TYR A 55 4.26 17.87 -9.99
C TYR A 55 4.97 16.53 -9.78
N GLY A 56 5.28 16.20 -8.52
CA GLY A 56 5.99 14.98 -8.20
C GLY A 56 5.17 13.71 -8.53
N MET A 57 3.87 13.72 -8.25
CA MET A 57 2.97 12.60 -8.58
C MET A 57 2.84 12.42 -10.09
N VAL A 58 2.59 13.49 -10.85
CA VAL A 58 2.47 13.42 -12.32
C VAL A 58 3.76 12.94 -12.96
N ARG A 59 4.93 13.37 -12.45
CA ARG A 59 6.22 12.88 -12.92
C ARG A 59 6.38 11.38 -12.73
N GLN A 60 5.94 10.83 -11.59
CA GLN A 60 5.93 9.38 -11.36
C GLN A 60 4.93 8.68 -12.29
N MET A 61 3.72 9.22 -12.42
CA MET A 61 2.70 8.69 -13.34
C MET A 61 3.20 8.65 -14.78
N ASN A 62 3.85 9.72 -15.25
CA ASN A 62 4.45 9.78 -16.60
C ASN A 62 5.39 8.58 -16.82
N GLY A 63 6.34 8.36 -15.93
CA GLY A 63 7.30 7.26 -16.07
C GLY A 63 6.65 5.87 -16.09
N LEU A 64 5.64 5.66 -15.25
CA LEU A 64 4.89 4.41 -15.19
C LEU A 64 4.05 4.16 -16.45
N ILE A 65 3.31 5.19 -16.88
CA ILE A 65 2.40 5.10 -18.02
C ILE A 65 3.19 4.96 -19.33
N ASP A 66 4.23 5.77 -19.53
CA ASP A 66 5.09 5.68 -20.74
C ASP A 66 5.82 4.34 -20.81
N GLY A 67 6.36 3.89 -19.68
CA GLY A 67 7.13 2.65 -19.61
C GLY A 67 6.29 1.39 -19.74
N TRP A 68 5.11 1.34 -19.12
CA TRP A 68 4.29 0.12 -19.13
C TRP A 68 3.13 0.13 -20.13
N ARG A 69 2.67 1.31 -20.52
CA ARG A 69 1.56 1.54 -21.46
C ARG A 69 0.30 0.77 -21.06
N PRO A 70 -0.34 1.16 -19.94
CA PRO A 70 -1.56 0.52 -19.46
C PRO A 70 -2.73 0.83 -20.39
N ASP A 71 -3.63 -0.16 -20.56
CA ASP A 71 -4.91 0.05 -21.25
C ASP A 71 -5.90 0.78 -20.35
N TYR A 72 -5.83 0.54 -19.03
CA TYR A 72 -6.68 1.15 -18.01
C TYR A 72 -5.84 1.71 -16.86
N LEU A 73 -6.24 2.88 -16.36
CA LEU A 73 -5.64 3.55 -15.23
C LEU A 73 -6.72 3.93 -14.24
N ALA A 74 -6.54 3.59 -12.96
CA ALA A 74 -7.39 4.05 -11.87
C ALA A 74 -6.54 4.55 -10.70
N VAL A 75 -7.04 5.53 -9.95
CA VAL A 75 -6.33 6.12 -8.82
C VAL A 75 -7.23 6.10 -7.58
N ALA A 76 -6.79 5.42 -6.53
CA ALA A 76 -7.51 5.34 -5.25
C ALA A 76 -6.98 6.39 -4.26
N PHE A 77 -7.88 7.07 -3.57
CA PHE A 77 -7.53 8.03 -2.52
C PHE A 77 -8.34 7.80 -1.25
N ASP A 78 -7.72 8.07 -0.11
CA ASP A 78 -8.44 8.19 1.15
C ASP A 78 -9.24 9.49 1.17
N LYS A 79 -10.55 9.38 1.35
CA LYS A 79 -11.44 10.54 1.44
C LYS A 79 -11.55 11.05 2.87
N THR A 80 -11.52 10.15 3.84
CA THR A 80 -11.72 10.45 5.26
C THR A 80 -10.82 9.58 6.13
N ARG A 81 -10.62 10.01 7.38
CA ARG A 81 -9.98 9.21 8.43
C ARG A 81 -10.99 8.39 9.24
N ASN A 82 -12.29 8.65 9.07
CA ASN A 82 -13.37 7.98 9.80
C ASN A 82 -13.91 6.81 8.97
N THR A 83 -13.07 5.80 8.76
CA THR A 83 -13.44 4.58 8.06
C THR A 83 -14.01 3.54 9.02
N PHE A 84 -14.49 2.41 8.49
CA PHE A 84 -14.99 1.30 9.30
C PHE A 84 -13.94 0.79 10.28
N ARG A 85 -12.62 0.81 9.91
CA ARG A 85 -11.52 0.37 10.79
C ARG A 85 -11.46 1.21 12.07
N ARG A 86 -11.69 2.51 11.97
CA ARG A 86 -11.74 3.37 13.15
C ARG A 86 -12.99 3.13 14.00
N GLY A 87 -14.08 2.67 13.37
CA GLY A 87 -15.27 2.19 14.08
C GLY A 87 -15.01 0.90 14.86
N MET A 88 -14.18 -0.01 14.34
CA MET A 88 -13.77 -1.24 15.00
C MET A 88 -12.76 -0.99 16.13
N PHE A 89 -11.82 -0.07 15.92
CA PHE A 89 -10.75 0.26 16.86
C PHE A 89 -10.46 1.76 16.85
N ALA A 90 -10.94 2.48 17.86
CA ALA A 90 -10.87 3.94 17.93
C ALA A 90 -9.44 4.52 17.88
N GLN A 91 -8.44 3.72 18.31
CA GLN A 91 -7.03 4.10 18.28
C GLN A 91 -6.35 3.89 16.91
N TYR A 92 -7.03 3.23 15.96
CA TYR A 92 -6.50 3.01 14.61
C TYR A 92 -6.11 4.34 13.95
N LYS A 93 -4.84 4.47 13.56
CA LYS A 93 -4.26 5.68 12.96
C LYS A 93 -4.48 6.98 13.78
N ALA A 94 -4.82 6.87 15.10
CA ALA A 94 -5.18 8.04 15.91
C ALA A 94 -4.01 9.01 16.13
N GLN A 95 -2.78 8.51 16.14
CA GLN A 95 -1.56 9.31 16.33
C GLN A 95 -1.05 9.99 15.06
N ARG A 96 -1.67 9.72 13.88
CA ARG A 96 -1.25 10.39 12.65
C ARG A 96 -1.57 11.88 12.73
N GLU A 97 -0.57 12.72 12.54
CA GLU A 97 -0.72 14.18 12.48
C GLU A 97 -1.76 14.62 11.44
N ALA A 98 -2.31 15.81 11.63
CA ALA A 98 -3.19 16.41 10.64
C ALA A 98 -2.46 16.58 9.31
N THR A 99 -3.15 16.34 8.19
CA THR A 99 -2.59 16.59 6.87
C THR A 99 -2.34 18.10 6.71
N PRO A 100 -1.10 18.54 6.38
CA PRO A 100 -0.80 19.96 6.20
C PRO A 100 -1.73 20.61 5.15
N LEU A 101 -2.12 21.86 5.40
CA LEU A 101 -3.03 22.58 4.50
C LEU A 101 -2.59 22.56 3.03
N PRO A 102 -1.32 22.84 2.67
CA PRO A 102 -0.88 22.78 1.28
C PRO A 102 -1.03 21.39 0.64
N LEU A 103 -0.81 20.33 1.41
CA LEU A 103 -1.02 18.95 0.91
C LEU A 103 -2.50 18.63 0.75
N LYS A 104 -3.34 19.02 1.73
CA LYS A 104 -4.80 18.81 1.67
C LYS A 104 -5.43 19.44 0.42
N GLN A 105 -5.00 20.66 0.08
CA GLN A 105 -5.45 21.34 -1.15
C GLN A 105 -5.03 20.58 -2.41
N GLN A 106 -3.81 20.06 -2.45
CA GLN A 106 -3.30 19.33 -3.60
C GLN A 106 -3.99 17.96 -3.78
N PHE A 107 -4.44 17.29 -2.72
CA PHE A 107 -5.30 16.12 -2.83
C PHE A 107 -6.56 16.43 -3.64
N VAL A 108 -7.28 17.47 -3.27
CA VAL A 108 -8.52 17.88 -3.95
C VAL A 108 -8.24 18.30 -5.40
N THR A 109 -7.20 19.10 -5.61
CA THR A 109 -6.83 19.56 -6.96
C THR A 109 -6.49 18.38 -7.86
N MET A 110 -5.70 17.41 -7.39
CA MET A 110 -5.29 16.24 -8.18
C MET A 110 -6.49 15.35 -8.51
N GLN A 111 -7.37 15.09 -7.53
CA GLN A 111 -8.60 14.32 -7.74
C GLN A 111 -9.46 14.95 -8.85
N ASN A 112 -9.69 16.27 -8.77
CA ASN A 112 -10.45 17.01 -9.79
C ASN A 112 -9.79 16.95 -11.17
N LEU A 113 -8.46 17.13 -11.23
CA LEU A 113 -7.72 17.04 -12.50
C LEU A 113 -7.89 15.69 -13.18
N LEU A 114 -7.84 14.59 -12.43
CA LEU A 114 -8.01 13.24 -12.95
C LEU A 114 -9.46 12.98 -13.40
N GLN A 115 -10.44 13.35 -12.57
CA GLN A 115 -11.86 13.15 -12.87
C GLN A 115 -12.31 13.94 -14.11
N ASP A 116 -11.87 15.19 -14.22
CA ASP A 116 -12.23 16.08 -15.36
C ASP A 116 -11.82 15.52 -16.73
N VAL A 117 -10.81 14.66 -16.77
CA VAL A 117 -10.28 14.07 -17.99
C VAL A 117 -10.72 12.63 -18.20
N GLY A 118 -11.52 12.09 -17.29
CA GLY A 118 -12.11 10.76 -17.40
C GLY A 118 -11.28 9.64 -16.78
N ILE A 119 -10.18 9.93 -16.09
CA ILE A 119 -9.43 8.94 -15.32
C ILE A 119 -10.22 8.57 -14.06
N PRO A 120 -10.56 7.28 -13.84
CA PRO A 120 -11.27 6.82 -12.66
C PRO A 120 -10.55 7.19 -11.35
N VAL A 121 -11.25 7.90 -10.47
CA VAL A 121 -10.81 8.23 -9.11
C VAL A 121 -11.72 7.51 -8.12
N LEU A 122 -11.14 6.62 -7.32
CA LEU A 122 -11.84 5.82 -6.33
C LEU A 122 -11.83 6.54 -4.99
N LEU A 123 -13.01 6.79 -4.43
CA LEU A 123 -13.22 7.49 -3.17
C LEU A 123 -14.38 6.84 -2.39
N SER A 124 -14.26 6.73 -1.07
CA SER A 124 -15.33 6.24 -0.20
C SER A 124 -15.35 6.98 1.12
N ASP A 125 -16.53 7.13 1.70
CA ASP A 125 -16.70 7.62 3.08
C ASP A 125 -16.54 6.49 4.12
N THR A 126 -16.56 5.23 3.69
CA THR A 126 -16.53 4.05 4.56
C THR A 126 -15.22 3.28 4.46
N TYR A 127 -14.68 3.14 3.25
CA TYR A 127 -13.51 2.32 2.93
C TYR A 127 -12.27 3.17 2.67
N GLU A 128 -11.10 2.59 2.90
CA GLU A 128 -9.80 3.22 2.63
C GLU A 128 -9.37 3.00 1.17
N ALA A 129 -8.33 3.70 0.73
CA ALA A 129 -7.82 3.58 -0.64
C ALA A 129 -7.38 2.15 -0.99
N ASP A 130 -6.80 1.42 -0.02
CA ASP A 130 -6.37 0.04 -0.16
C ASP A 130 -7.56 -0.92 -0.41
N ASP A 131 -8.68 -0.73 0.29
CA ASP A 131 -9.90 -1.52 0.09
C ASP A 131 -10.48 -1.31 -1.32
N LEU A 132 -10.50 -0.06 -1.78
CA LEU A 132 -11.01 0.29 -3.11
C LEU A 132 -10.10 -0.25 -4.23
N ALA A 133 -8.79 -0.10 -4.07
CA ALA A 133 -7.80 -0.65 -4.99
C ALA A 133 -7.84 -2.17 -5.04
N GLY A 134 -7.93 -2.82 -3.87
CA GLY A 134 -8.04 -4.27 -3.73
C GLY A 134 -9.33 -4.81 -4.35
N THR A 135 -10.47 -4.11 -4.16
CA THR A 135 -11.74 -4.46 -4.79
C THR A 135 -11.65 -4.39 -6.31
N LEU A 136 -11.09 -3.29 -6.86
CA LEU A 136 -10.93 -3.14 -8.31
C LEU A 136 -9.99 -4.22 -8.89
N ALA A 137 -8.87 -4.50 -8.22
CA ALA A 137 -7.97 -5.56 -8.62
C ALA A 137 -8.67 -6.94 -8.61
N ASN A 138 -9.45 -7.23 -7.58
CA ASN A 138 -10.20 -8.49 -7.47
C ASN A 138 -11.28 -8.67 -8.54
N ILE A 139 -11.96 -7.58 -8.95
CA ILE A 139 -12.96 -7.62 -10.03
C ILE A 139 -12.29 -8.01 -11.36
N HIS A 140 -11.10 -7.46 -11.65
CA HIS A 140 -10.46 -7.59 -12.96
C HIS A 140 -9.31 -8.59 -13.04
N LYS A 141 -8.89 -9.24 -11.94
CA LYS A 141 -7.72 -10.11 -11.92
C LYS A 141 -7.76 -11.29 -12.89
N ASN A 142 -8.95 -11.79 -13.23
CA ASN A 142 -9.10 -12.92 -14.16
C ASN A 142 -8.97 -12.50 -15.63
N ASP A 143 -9.26 -11.24 -15.95
CA ASP A 143 -9.36 -10.74 -17.32
C ASP A 143 -8.22 -9.80 -17.71
N MET A 144 -7.54 -9.19 -16.72
CA MET A 144 -6.49 -8.21 -16.93
C MET A 144 -5.18 -8.59 -16.22
N THR A 145 -4.07 -8.09 -16.73
CA THR A 145 -2.80 -8.00 -16.01
C THR A 145 -2.85 -6.79 -15.10
N VAL A 146 -2.75 -6.98 -13.79
CA VAL A 146 -2.93 -5.91 -12.81
C VAL A 146 -1.59 -5.52 -12.16
N ARG A 147 -1.30 -4.23 -12.14
CA ARG A 147 -0.17 -3.68 -11.36
C ARG A 147 -0.68 -2.61 -10.41
N ILE A 148 -0.30 -2.75 -9.14
CA ILE A 148 -0.68 -1.82 -8.08
C ILE A 148 0.57 -1.08 -7.63
N VAL A 149 0.56 0.25 -7.67
CA VAL A 149 1.67 1.10 -7.23
C VAL A 149 1.34 1.69 -5.88
N THR A 150 2.12 1.36 -4.86
CA THR A 150 1.90 1.83 -3.49
C THR A 150 3.20 1.95 -2.70
N LYS A 151 3.14 2.58 -1.54
CA LYS A 151 4.17 2.57 -0.48
C LYS A 151 3.72 1.79 0.75
N ASP A 152 2.52 1.24 0.72
CA ASP A 152 1.94 0.50 1.83
C ASP A 152 2.16 -1.01 1.65
N LYS A 153 2.71 -1.65 2.68
CA LYS A 153 3.00 -3.09 2.69
C LYS A 153 1.75 -3.95 2.86
N ASP A 154 0.62 -3.37 3.25
CA ASP A 154 -0.64 -4.09 3.36
C ASP A 154 -1.15 -4.58 2.01
N TYR A 155 -0.86 -3.85 0.94
CA TYR A 155 -1.15 -4.28 -0.42
C TYR A 155 -0.44 -5.58 -0.85
N LEU A 156 0.60 -6.03 -0.11
CA LEU A 156 1.30 -7.29 -0.44
C LEU A 156 0.38 -8.51 -0.32
N GLN A 157 -0.71 -8.42 0.46
CA GLN A 157 -1.73 -9.46 0.54
C GLN A 157 -2.51 -9.66 -0.78
N LEU A 158 -2.44 -8.68 -1.71
CA LEU A 158 -3.13 -8.72 -3.00
C LEU A 158 -2.31 -9.39 -4.10
N VAL A 159 -1.04 -9.72 -3.86
CA VAL A 159 -0.17 -10.37 -4.84
C VAL A 159 -0.70 -11.76 -5.15
N ASP A 160 -0.89 -12.05 -6.46
CA ASP A 160 -1.44 -13.30 -6.98
C ASP A 160 -0.78 -13.57 -8.34
N ASP A 161 0.28 -14.40 -8.34
CA ASP A 161 1.03 -14.71 -9.57
C ASP A 161 0.19 -15.53 -10.55
N ALA A 162 -0.78 -16.33 -10.08
CA ALA A 162 -1.66 -17.12 -10.93
C ALA A 162 -2.60 -16.22 -11.77
N CYS A 163 -3.01 -15.09 -11.20
CA CYS A 163 -3.85 -14.08 -11.84
C CYS A 163 -3.05 -12.92 -12.45
N ASP A 164 -1.73 -12.91 -12.33
CA ASP A 164 -0.82 -11.83 -12.75
C ASP A 164 -1.14 -10.47 -12.09
N VAL A 165 -1.42 -10.53 -10.78
CA VAL A 165 -1.57 -9.34 -9.92
C VAL A 165 -0.28 -9.12 -9.15
N ARG A 166 0.40 -8.00 -9.35
CA ARG A 166 1.65 -7.67 -8.68
C ARG A 166 1.64 -6.27 -8.08
N VAL A 167 2.48 -6.07 -7.08
CA VAL A 167 2.67 -4.78 -6.43
C VAL A 167 4.02 -4.20 -6.85
N TRP A 168 4.01 -2.98 -7.37
CA TRP A 168 5.19 -2.15 -7.56
C TRP A 168 5.32 -1.20 -6.37
N PHE A 169 6.16 -1.60 -5.45
CA PHE A 169 6.35 -0.88 -4.20
C PHE A 169 7.31 0.29 -4.40
N LEU A 170 6.96 1.45 -3.82
CA LEU A 170 7.76 2.67 -3.80
C LEU A 170 8.75 2.60 -2.61
N PRO A 171 10.00 2.15 -2.81
CA PRO A 171 10.95 2.00 -1.72
C PRO A 171 11.55 3.33 -1.30
N THR A 172 12.13 3.37 -0.09
CA THR A 172 13.11 4.40 0.24
C THR A 172 14.42 4.14 -0.54
N PRO A 173 15.29 5.15 -0.74
CA PRO A 173 16.61 4.92 -1.35
C PRO A 173 17.41 3.82 -0.65
N LYS A 174 17.32 3.76 0.68
CA LYS A 174 17.96 2.71 1.49
C LYS A 174 17.36 1.32 1.21
N ASP A 175 16.02 1.19 1.20
CA ASP A 175 15.39 -0.08 0.86
C ASP A 175 15.76 -0.55 -0.55
N LEU A 176 15.87 0.37 -1.49
CA LEU A 176 16.25 0.04 -2.86
C LEU A 176 17.69 -0.48 -2.95
N GLU A 177 18.62 0.15 -2.23
CA GLU A 177 20.02 -0.29 -2.16
C GLU A 177 20.17 -1.66 -1.48
N GLU A 178 19.50 -1.85 -0.33
CA GLU A 178 19.63 -3.08 0.46
C GLU A 178 18.89 -4.27 -0.14
N LYS A 179 17.71 -4.04 -0.71
CA LYS A 179 16.79 -5.09 -1.17
C LYS A 179 16.78 -5.28 -2.69
N GLY A 180 17.15 -4.26 -3.47
CA GLY A 180 17.09 -4.29 -4.93
C GLY A 180 17.73 -5.55 -5.53
N PRO A 181 18.95 -5.96 -5.14
CA PRO A 181 19.58 -7.16 -5.64
C PRO A 181 18.79 -8.45 -5.41
N MET A 182 18.10 -8.56 -4.26
CA MET A 182 17.20 -9.69 -3.98
C MET A 182 15.99 -9.69 -4.92
N PHE A 183 15.37 -8.52 -5.11
CA PHE A 183 14.20 -8.39 -5.98
C PHE A 183 14.51 -8.67 -7.45
N ASP A 184 15.70 -8.32 -7.92
CA ASP A 184 16.12 -8.62 -9.30
C ASP A 184 16.16 -10.14 -9.60
N LEU A 185 16.31 -11.00 -8.57
CA LEU A 185 16.24 -12.45 -8.72
C LEU A 185 14.81 -12.97 -8.96
N TYR A 186 13.80 -12.23 -8.50
CA TYR A 186 12.37 -12.63 -8.58
C TYR A 186 11.60 -11.94 -9.71
N ARG A 187 12.23 -10.99 -10.40
CA ARG A 187 11.64 -10.37 -11.59
C ARG A 187 11.56 -11.38 -12.73
N GLY A 188 10.46 -11.31 -13.50
CA GLY A 188 10.33 -12.07 -14.73
C GLY A 188 11.40 -11.65 -15.75
N LYS A 189 11.82 -12.57 -16.62
CA LYS A 189 12.82 -12.30 -17.65
C LYS A 189 12.47 -11.13 -18.57
N ASP A 190 11.18 -10.87 -18.75
CA ASP A 190 10.66 -9.78 -19.59
C ASP A 190 10.57 -8.42 -18.86
N PHE A 191 10.91 -8.39 -17.56
CA PHE A 191 10.82 -7.21 -16.69
C PHE A 191 12.14 -6.91 -15.96
N THR A 192 13.25 -7.18 -16.60
CA THR A 192 14.57 -6.77 -16.05
C THR A 192 14.74 -5.26 -16.15
N THR A 193 15.57 -4.67 -15.28
CA THR A 193 15.90 -3.24 -15.34
C THR A 193 16.60 -2.81 -16.62
N GLU A 194 17.18 -3.74 -17.38
CA GLU A 194 17.74 -3.51 -18.71
C GLU A 194 16.64 -3.32 -19.76
N ILE A 195 15.57 -4.14 -19.70
CA ILE A 195 14.43 -4.08 -20.63
C ILE A 195 13.44 -2.97 -20.20
N CYS A 196 13.25 -2.78 -18.89
CA CYS A 196 12.35 -1.81 -18.31
C CYS A 196 13.10 -0.85 -17.37
N PRO A 197 13.86 0.13 -17.90
CA PRO A 197 14.70 1.04 -17.08
C PRO A 197 13.90 1.86 -16.06
N TRP A 198 12.63 2.12 -16.32
CA TRP A 198 11.73 2.83 -15.42
C TRP A 198 11.42 2.02 -14.15
N LEU A 199 11.49 0.69 -14.20
CA LEU A 199 11.21 -0.20 -13.08
C LEU A 199 12.31 -0.19 -12.00
N LYS A 200 13.49 0.35 -12.31
CA LYS A 200 14.62 0.45 -11.36
C LYS A 200 14.31 1.18 -10.06
N ASN A 201 13.29 2.02 -10.07
CA ASN A 201 12.88 2.81 -8.90
C ASN A 201 11.81 2.11 -8.05
N TYR A 202 11.43 0.88 -8.39
CA TYR A 202 10.38 0.11 -7.75
C TYR A 202 10.89 -1.28 -7.35
N LEU A 203 10.34 -1.81 -6.24
CA LEU A 203 10.49 -3.22 -5.90
C LEU A 203 9.22 -3.94 -6.40
N GLU A 204 9.37 -4.85 -7.37
CA GLU A 204 8.24 -5.64 -7.87
C GLU A 204 8.03 -6.85 -6.99
N TYR A 205 6.90 -6.89 -6.29
CA TYR A 205 6.50 -8.03 -5.48
C TYR A 205 5.73 -9.05 -6.31
N THR A 206 6.34 -10.21 -6.48
CA THR A 206 5.75 -11.50 -6.84
C THR A 206 5.48 -12.27 -5.55
N GLU A 207 4.76 -13.40 -5.60
CA GLU A 207 4.59 -14.27 -4.41
C GLU A 207 5.94 -14.70 -3.82
N ALA A 208 6.88 -15.09 -4.68
CA ALA A 208 8.23 -15.46 -4.25
C ALA A 208 8.97 -14.30 -3.56
N ALA A 209 8.84 -13.08 -4.06
CA ALA A 209 9.43 -11.89 -3.44
C ALA A 209 8.77 -11.56 -2.09
N VAL A 210 7.45 -11.73 -1.95
CA VAL A 210 6.76 -11.59 -0.66
C VAL A 210 7.31 -12.59 0.35
N ILE A 211 7.41 -13.86 -0.02
CA ILE A 211 7.93 -14.92 0.86
C ILE A 211 9.38 -14.63 1.25
N ALA A 212 10.22 -14.18 0.32
CA ALA A 212 11.62 -13.86 0.60
C ALA A 212 11.77 -12.65 1.55
N ASP A 213 10.97 -11.60 1.38
CA ASP A 213 11.04 -10.37 2.20
C ASP A 213 10.31 -10.49 3.54
N LYS A 214 9.17 -11.19 3.58
CA LYS A 214 8.28 -11.27 4.76
C LYS A 214 8.32 -12.62 5.47
N GLY A 215 8.80 -13.65 4.83
CA GLY A 215 8.82 -14.99 5.37
C GLY A 215 7.46 -15.70 5.35
N VAL A 216 6.41 -15.10 4.80
CA VAL A 216 5.05 -15.61 4.72
C VAL A 216 4.49 -15.41 3.32
N THR A 217 3.44 -16.14 2.94
CA THR A 217 2.74 -15.96 1.67
C THR A 217 1.94 -14.65 1.64
N PRO A 218 1.55 -14.12 0.46
CA PRO A 218 0.66 -12.96 0.37
C PRO A 218 -0.61 -13.11 1.21
N ALA A 219 -1.27 -14.24 1.14
CA ALA A 219 -2.50 -14.50 1.91
C ALA A 219 -2.30 -14.47 3.43
N GLN A 220 -1.07 -14.68 3.91
CA GLN A 220 -0.72 -14.64 5.33
C GLN A 220 -0.27 -13.26 5.84
N ILE A 221 -0.21 -12.24 5.00
CA ILE A 221 0.16 -10.88 5.43
C ILE A 221 -0.77 -10.34 6.53
N PRO A 222 -2.12 -10.47 6.43
CA PRO A 222 -3.02 -10.09 7.51
C PRO A 222 -2.79 -10.89 8.80
N ASP A 223 -2.52 -12.19 8.68
CA ASP A 223 -2.20 -13.06 9.82
C ASP A 223 -0.91 -12.63 10.53
N LEU A 224 0.13 -12.30 9.76
CA LEU A 224 1.40 -11.80 10.29
C LEU A 224 1.17 -10.51 11.09
N LYS A 225 0.42 -9.57 10.54
CA LYS A 225 0.06 -8.33 11.22
C LYS A 225 -0.88 -8.54 12.41
N GLY A 226 -1.73 -9.55 12.35
CA GLY A 226 -2.55 -9.99 13.48
C GLY A 226 -1.72 -10.34 14.72
N ILE A 227 -0.57 -11.00 14.52
CA ILE A 227 0.33 -11.39 15.61
C ILE A 227 1.33 -10.28 15.93
N GLU A 228 1.99 -9.67 14.93
CA GLU A 228 3.04 -8.68 15.15
C GLU A 228 2.50 -7.29 15.52
N GLY A 229 1.27 -6.98 15.10
CA GLY A 229 0.72 -5.63 15.14
C GLY A 229 1.28 -4.74 14.04
N ASP A 230 0.92 -3.47 14.09
CA ASP A 230 1.47 -2.42 13.23
C ASP A 230 1.63 -1.10 13.98
N ASN A 231 2.87 -0.67 14.14
CA ASN A 231 3.18 0.60 14.81
C ASN A 231 2.75 1.81 13.97
N SER A 232 2.74 1.70 12.63
CA SER A 232 2.36 2.81 11.75
C SER A 232 0.86 3.09 11.79
N ASP A 233 0.06 2.04 11.99
CA ASP A 233 -1.39 2.08 12.08
C ASP A 233 -1.91 2.00 13.53
N HIS A 234 -0.97 1.87 14.47
CA HIS A 234 -1.22 1.94 15.90
C HIS A 234 -2.15 0.85 16.44
N TYR A 235 -1.91 -0.39 16.05
CA TYR A 235 -2.54 -1.55 16.69
C TYR A 235 -1.49 -2.55 17.17
N PRO A 236 -1.71 -3.18 18.35
CA PRO A 236 -0.61 -3.77 19.14
C PRO A 236 -0.16 -5.16 18.70
N GLY A 237 -1.01 -5.94 18.02
CA GLY A 237 -0.80 -7.38 17.86
C GLY A 237 -0.75 -8.12 19.20
N VAL A 238 -0.12 -9.28 19.21
CA VAL A 238 0.12 -10.07 20.44
C VAL A 238 1.47 -9.70 21.04
N ARG A 239 1.46 -9.17 22.24
CA ARG A 239 2.68 -8.69 22.91
C ARG A 239 3.73 -9.79 23.09
N ASN A 240 4.99 -9.49 22.76
CA ASN A 240 6.15 -10.37 22.93
C ASN A 240 6.12 -11.66 22.10
N VAL A 241 5.40 -11.70 20.98
CA VAL A 241 5.24 -12.89 20.11
C VAL A 241 5.83 -12.67 18.71
N SER A 242 6.19 -11.46 18.30
CA SER A 242 6.60 -11.13 16.93
C SER A 242 7.67 -12.07 16.36
N SER A 243 8.70 -12.45 17.15
CA SER A 243 9.74 -13.37 16.69
C SER A 243 9.27 -14.81 16.42
N ALA A 244 8.09 -15.18 16.94
CA ALA A 244 7.48 -16.48 16.72
C ALA A 244 6.40 -16.46 15.61
N ALA A 245 5.98 -15.28 15.14
CA ALA A 245 4.89 -15.13 14.20
C ALA A 245 5.14 -15.91 12.90
N THR A 246 6.24 -15.61 12.20
CA THR A 246 6.58 -16.27 10.94
C THR A 246 6.74 -17.78 11.06
N PRO A 247 7.49 -18.35 12.03
CA PRO A 247 7.57 -19.81 12.19
C PRO A 247 6.22 -20.47 12.46
N LEU A 248 5.38 -19.85 13.29
CA LEU A 248 4.04 -20.37 13.60
C LEU A 248 3.12 -20.32 12.37
N LEU A 249 3.13 -19.24 11.61
CA LEU A 249 2.32 -19.10 10.41
C LEU A 249 2.76 -20.07 9.30
N LYS A 250 4.05 -20.36 9.18
CA LYS A 250 4.55 -21.40 8.25
C LYS A 250 4.03 -22.77 8.62
N GLU A 251 3.95 -23.10 9.89
CA GLU A 251 3.49 -24.40 10.39
C GLU A 251 1.97 -24.53 10.32
N TYR A 252 1.24 -23.55 10.82
CA TYR A 252 -0.21 -23.64 11.03
C TYR A 252 -1.06 -22.94 9.97
N GLY A 253 -0.45 -22.22 9.06
CA GLY A 253 -1.10 -21.57 7.92
C GLY A 253 -1.79 -20.24 8.24
N SER A 254 -2.38 -20.08 9.40
CA SER A 254 -3.12 -18.86 9.79
C SER A 254 -3.14 -18.65 11.31
N VAL A 255 -3.61 -17.48 11.75
CA VAL A 255 -3.89 -17.18 13.17
C VAL A 255 -4.87 -18.21 13.74
N GLU A 256 -5.92 -18.55 13.01
CA GLU A 256 -6.92 -19.56 13.42
C GLU A 256 -6.27 -20.94 13.59
N GLY A 257 -5.37 -21.34 12.67
CA GLY A 257 -4.64 -22.61 12.76
C GLY A 257 -3.73 -22.68 13.99
N ILE A 258 -3.06 -21.58 14.34
CA ILE A 258 -2.25 -21.47 15.56
C ILE A 258 -3.13 -21.68 16.79
N TYR A 259 -4.28 -21.00 16.86
CA TYR A 259 -5.18 -21.12 18.00
C TYR A 259 -5.87 -22.48 18.07
N ALA A 260 -6.16 -23.12 16.93
CA ALA A 260 -6.68 -24.50 16.92
C ALA A 260 -5.67 -25.50 17.53
N ALA A 261 -4.37 -25.33 17.25
CA ALA A 261 -3.32 -26.15 17.86
C ALA A 261 -3.19 -25.90 19.38
N ILE A 262 -3.39 -24.67 19.83
CA ILE A 262 -3.41 -24.32 21.26
C ILE A 262 -4.63 -24.94 21.96
N ASP A 263 -5.82 -24.83 21.34
CA ASP A 263 -7.08 -25.33 21.89
C ASP A 263 -7.07 -26.85 22.01
N ALA A 264 -6.39 -27.55 21.09
CA ALA A 264 -6.28 -29.01 21.12
C ALA A 264 -5.57 -29.56 22.39
N CYS A 265 -4.74 -28.75 23.05
CA CYS A 265 -4.03 -29.15 24.28
C CYS A 265 -4.43 -28.32 25.50
N GLU A 266 -5.43 -27.44 25.39
CA GLU A 266 -5.84 -26.56 26.48
C GLU A 266 -6.40 -27.33 27.67
N GLY A 267 -5.87 -27.04 28.86
CA GLY A 267 -6.23 -27.70 30.11
C GLY A 267 -5.42 -28.95 30.43
N ASP A 268 -4.57 -29.42 29.51
CA ASP A 268 -3.61 -30.50 29.76
C ASP A 268 -2.17 -29.96 29.75
N ALA A 269 -1.60 -29.80 30.96
CA ALA A 269 -0.24 -29.25 31.11
C ALA A 269 0.85 -30.10 30.44
N LYS A 270 0.61 -31.41 30.23
CA LYS A 270 1.55 -32.29 29.55
C LYS A 270 1.52 -32.03 28.05
N GLU A 271 0.33 -31.90 27.46
CA GLU A 271 0.15 -31.60 26.05
C GLU A 271 0.64 -30.17 25.72
N GLU A 272 0.36 -29.17 26.56
CA GLU A 272 0.90 -27.81 26.39
C GLU A 272 2.44 -27.79 26.41
N LYS A 273 3.05 -28.60 27.31
CA LYS A 273 4.51 -28.75 27.37
C LYS A 273 5.06 -29.45 26.10
N ALA A 274 4.35 -30.45 25.59
CA ALA A 274 4.71 -31.13 24.36
C ALA A 274 4.60 -30.19 23.15
N LEU A 275 3.55 -29.38 23.05
CA LEU A 275 3.37 -28.37 22.03
C LEU A 275 4.53 -27.36 22.03
N PHE A 276 4.91 -26.85 23.20
CA PHE A 276 6.05 -25.95 23.27
C PHE A 276 7.38 -26.63 22.95
N ALA A 277 7.60 -27.90 23.34
CA ALA A 277 8.78 -28.67 22.96
C ALA A 277 8.87 -28.77 21.43
N PHE A 278 7.78 -29.08 20.76
CA PHE A 278 7.69 -29.07 19.28
C PHE A 278 8.05 -27.70 18.70
N TRP A 279 7.47 -26.60 19.19
CA TRP A 279 7.78 -25.24 18.72
C TRP A 279 9.26 -24.88 18.90
N LYS A 280 9.84 -25.30 20.02
CA LYS A 280 11.25 -25.07 20.31
C LYS A 280 12.18 -25.86 19.38
N ASP A 281 11.92 -27.15 19.28
CA ASP A 281 12.86 -28.09 18.66
C ASP A 281 12.70 -28.11 17.12
N SER A 282 11.46 -27.98 16.61
CA SER A 282 11.16 -28.02 15.18
C SER A 282 11.06 -26.64 14.54
N LEU A 283 10.51 -25.63 15.24
CA LEU A 283 10.32 -24.29 14.70
C LEU A 283 11.38 -23.28 15.18
N GLY A 284 12.30 -23.68 16.07
CA GLY A 284 13.36 -22.83 16.58
C GLY A 284 12.89 -21.70 17.51
N ILE A 285 11.70 -21.79 18.09
CA ILE A 285 11.11 -20.78 18.98
C ILE A 285 11.71 -20.91 20.37
N LYS A 286 12.65 -20.05 20.71
CA LYS A 286 13.45 -20.16 21.94
C LYS A 286 12.65 -19.91 23.24
N ARG A 287 11.63 -19.06 23.21
CA ARG A 287 10.78 -18.71 24.36
C ARG A 287 9.34 -19.08 24.04
N SER A 288 8.65 -19.73 24.98
CA SER A 288 7.25 -20.10 24.77
C SER A 288 6.36 -18.88 24.56
N PRO A 289 5.68 -18.75 23.41
CA PRO A 289 4.69 -17.71 23.18
C PRO A 289 3.31 -18.09 23.69
N LEU A 290 3.13 -19.32 24.21
CA LEU A 290 1.82 -19.93 24.50
C LEU A 290 0.92 -19.05 25.36
N ASN A 291 1.43 -18.60 26.53
CA ASN A 291 0.63 -17.78 27.45
C ASN A 291 0.30 -16.41 26.86
N ALA A 292 1.24 -15.82 26.09
CA ALA A 292 1.01 -14.55 25.44
C ALA A 292 -0.04 -14.68 24.31
N LEU A 293 0.02 -15.76 23.53
CA LEU A 293 -0.99 -16.06 22.52
C LEU A 293 -2.36 -16.29 23.16
N LYS A 294 -2.47 -17.09 24.21
CA LYS A 294 -3.73 -17.30 24.93
C LYS A 294 -4.34 -15.99 25.42
N ALA A 295 -3.53 -15.13 26.04
CA ALA A 295 -3.97 -13.84 26.56
C ALA A 295 -4.32 -12.84 25.44
N GLY A 296 -3.62 -12.88 24.31
CA GLY A 296 -3.76 -11.94 23.20
C GLY A 296 -4.66 -12.41 22.06
N ARG A 297 -5.47 -13.48 22.24
CA ARG A 297 -6.32 -14.04 21.17
C ARG A 297 -7.25 -13.02 20.53
N ALA A 298 -7.93 -12.23 21.34
CA ALA A 298 -8.84 -11.20 20.86
C ALA A 298 -8.10 -10.08 20.09
N ASP A 299 -6.90 -9.71 20.58
CA ASP A 299 -6.06 -8.71 19.92
C ASP A 299 -5.55 -9.24 18.57
N ALA A 300 -5.14 -10.50 18.47
CA ALA A 300 -4.71 -11.12 17.23
C ALA A 300 -5.83 -11.12 16.17
N ALA A 301 -7.05 -11.51 16.57
CA ALA A 301 -8.20 -11.51 15.67
C ALA A 301 -8.57 -10.10 15.20
N LEU A 302 -8.62 -9.13 16.11
CA LEU A 302 -8.90 -7.74 15.80
C LEU A 302 -7.82 -7.15 14.87
N CYS A 303 -6.54 -7.34 15.18
CA CYS A 303 -5.44 -6.80 14.39
C CYS A 303 -5.37 -7.43 12.99
N LYS A 304 -5.65 -8.75 12.86
CA LYS A 304 -5.80 -9.41 11.57
C LYS A 304 -6.94 -8.77 10.75
N ASP A 305 -8.10 -8.52 11.38
CA ASP A 305 -9.26 -7.94 10.71
C ASP A 305 -8.99 -6.48 10.28
N LEU A 306 -8.29 -5.69 11.11
CA LEU A 306 -7.83 -4.34 10.77
C LEU A 306 -6.84 -4.32 9.59
N ALA A 307 -5.94 -5.31 9.51
CA ALA A 307 -4.96 -5.44 8.44
C ALA A 307 -5.54 -5.98 7.13
N THR A 308 -6.73 -6.60 7.18
CA THR A 308 -7.33 -7.25 6.01
C THR A 308 -7.96 -6.23 5.07
N ILE A 309 -7.48 -6.16 3.83
CA ILE A 309 -8.06 -5.36 2.74
C ILE A 309 -9.39 -5.97 2.32
N ARG A 310 -10.43 -5.14 2.23
CA ARG A 310 -11.77 -5.54 1.77
C ARG A 310 -11.80 -5.60 0.25
N LEU A 311 -12.29 -6.73 -0.29
CA LEU A 311 -12.28 -7.00 -1.74
C LEU A 311 -13.65 -6.87 -2.41
N TYR A 312 -14.66 -6.40 -1.67
CA TYR A 312 -16.06 -6.34 -2.13
C TYR A 312 -16.74 -5.02 -1.71
N CYS A 313 -15.99 -3.90 -1.79
CA CYS A 313 -16.50 -2.58 -1.40
C CYS A 313 -17.54 -2.02 -2.40
N PHE A 314 -17.50 -2.48 -3.63
CA PHE A 314 -18.41 -2.18 -4.72
C PHE A 314 -18.47 -3.35 -5.71
N SER A 315 -19.52 -3.41 -6.51
CA SER A 315 -19.72 -4.47 -7.53
C SER A 315 -19.75 -3.94 -8.95
N GLU A 316 -19.74 -2.61 -9.14
CA GLU A 316 -19.82 -1.97 -10.45
C GLU A 316 -18.47 -2.07 -11.18
N ASP A 317 -18.51 -2.30 -12.49
CA ASP A 317 -17.35 -2.14 -13.35
C ASP A 317 -17.10 -0.65 -13.63
N LEU A 318 -16.17 -0.08 -12.88
CA LEU A 318 -15.80 1.33 -12.95
C LEU A 318 -14.91 1.66 -14.17
N LEU A 319 -14.49 0.65 -14.94
CA LEU A 319 -13.57 0.80 -16.08
C LEU A 319 -14.27 0.74 -17.43
N THR A 320 -15.54 0.31 -17.51
CA THR A 320 -16.28 0.23 -18.78
C THR A 320 -16.28 1.57 -19.51
N GLY A 321 -15.75 1.60 -20.74
CA GLY A 321 -15.64 2.79 -21.56
C GLY A 321 -14.63 3.84 -21.08
N LYS A 322 -13.71 3.46 -20.21
CA LYS A 322 -12.68 4.34 -19.62
C LYS A 322 -11.26 3.85 -19.89
N GLU A 323 -11.02 3.33 -21.09
CA GLU A 323 -9.65 3.05 -21.52
C GLU A 323 -8.80 4.33 -21.47
N TYR A 324 -7.54 4.20 -21.07
CA TYR A 324 -6.64 5.34 -20.93
C TYR A 324 -6.57 6.18 -22.22
N ARG A 325 -6.57 5.54 -23.39
CA ARG A 325 -6.56 6.21 -24.72
C ARG A 325 -7.81 7.06 -24.97
N THR A 326 -8.92 6.83 -24.27
CA THR A 326 -10.16 7.62 -24.40
C THR A 326 -10.20 8.80 -23.43
N CYS A 327 -9.29 8.85 -22.47
CA CYS A 327 -9.17 9.96 -21.52
C CYS A 327 -8.65 11.22 -22.23
N LYS A 328 -9.10 12.39 -21.77
CA LYS A 328 -8.72 13.68 -22.35
C LYS A 328 -7.33 14.14 -21.87
N ILE A 329 -6.28 13.36 -22.17
CA ILE A 329 -4.93 13.59 -21.66
C ILE A 329 -4.34 14.93 -22.12
N ALA A 330 -4.59 15.34 -23.38
CA ALA A 330 -4.18 16.66 -23.85
C ALA A 330 -4.79 17.81 -23.02
N GLU A 331 -6.04 17.64 -22.56
CA GLU A 331 -6.69 18.61 -21.66
C GLU A 331 -6.05 18.61 -20.27
N PHE A 332 -5.73 17.42 -19.73
CA PHE A 332 -4.98 17.29 -18.48
C PHE A 332 -3.66 18.07 -18.54
N ASN A 333 -2.88 17.83 -19.59
CA ASN A 333 -1.57 18.48 -19.78
C ASN A 333 -1.72 20.02 -19.93
N LYS A 334 -2.79 20.51 -20.59
CA LYS A 334 -3.09 21.96 -20.65
C LYS A 334 -3.42 22.54 -19.27
N LYS A 335 -4.14 21.78 -18.42
CA LYS A 335 -4.43 22.21 -17.05
C LYS A 335 -3.15 22.28 -16.21
N LEU A 336 -2.22 21.32 -16.38
CA LEU A 336 -0.90 21.37 -15.73
C LEU A 336 -0.09 22.60 -16.11
N LEU A 337 -0.11 22.99 -17.39
CA LEU A 337 0.53 24.23 -17.87
C LEU A 337 -0.03 25.48 -17.15
N ARG A 338 -1.36 25.54 -16.96
CA ARG A 338 -2.00 26.65 -16.22
C ARG A 338 -1.57 26.68 -14.75
N LEU A 339 -1.27 25.53 -14.16
CA LEU A 339 -0.71 25.39 -12.82
C LEU A 339 0.82 25.65 -12.78
N GLY A 340 1.43 26.10 -13.88
CA GLY A 340 2.86 26.36 -13.95
C GLY A 340 3.75 25.12 -14.06
N ILE A 341 3.16 23.91 -14.26
CA ILE A 341 3.90 22.66 -14.44
C ILE A 341 4.23 22.48 -15.92
N GLN A 342 5.53 22.63 -16.28
CA GLN A 342 5.99 22.65 -17.66
C GLN A 342 6.82 21.44 -18.08
N SER A 343 7.17 20.55 -17.14
CA SER A 343 8.13 19.45 -17.38
C SER A 343 7.63 18.07 -16.95
N ALA A 344 6.37 17.98 -16.56
CA ALA A 344 5.77 16.70 -16.17
C ALA A 344 4.39 16.61 -16.85
N PHE A 345 4.28 15.79 -17.88
CA PHE A 345 3.05 15.58 -18.65
C PHE A 345 2.74 14.10 -18.71
N LEU A 346 1.46 13.76 -18.81
CA LEU A 346 1.05 12.39 -19.09
C LEU A 346 1.20 12.09 -20.58
N PRO A 347 1.66 10.89 -20.97
CA PRO A 347 1.80 10.52 -22.36
C PRO A 347 0.44 10.30 -23.03
N GLU A 348 0.34 10.64 -24.31
CA GLU A 348 -0.80 10.38 -25.17
C GLU A 348 -0.47 9.23 -26.11
N PHE A 349 -1.34 8.20 -26.24
CA PHE A 349 -1.19 7.08 -27.18
C PHE A 349 -2.50 6.39 -27.51
#